data_d47cf447d54a8b2a10203986598bf0da
#
_entry.id   d47cf447d54a8b2a10203986598bf0da
#
_cell.length_a   1.000
_cell.length_b   1.000
_cell.length_c   1.000
_cell.angle_alpha   90.00
_cell.angle_beta   90.00
_cell.angle_gamma   90.00
#
_symmetry.space_group_name_H-M   'P 1'
#
loop_
_entity.id
_entity.type
_entity.pdbx_description
1 polymer ?
#
loop_
_entity_poly.entity_id
_entity_poly.type
_entity_poly.pdbx_seq_one_letter_code
_entity_poly.pdbx_strand_id
1 'polypeptide(L)' 'MSLLYTGITERIDGRPCMVFALGTDHDDAFVQERQYAVSDNTVYIYDVENDAWNILGMG' A
#
# COMPACT_ATOMS: atom_id res chain seq x y z
N MET A 1 -5.60 -3.46 -14.36
CA MET A 1 -5.22 -3.20 -12.98
C MET A 1 -3.72 -3.04 -12.89
N SER A 2 -3.25 -1.98 -12.26
CA SER A 2 -1.84 -1.65 -12.22
C SER A 2 -1.36 -1.46 -10.80
N LEU A 3 -0.11 -1.84 -10.54
CA LEU A 3 0.55 -1.59 -9.27
C LEU A 3 1.56 -0.45 -9.48
N LEU A 4 1.45 0.58 -8.65
CA LEU A 4 2.31 1.75 -8.75
C LEU A 4 3.03 1.98 -7.43
N TYR A 5 4.35 2.12 -7.51
CA TYR A 5 5.12 2.53 -6.35
C TYR A 5 4.98 4.05 -6.19
N THR A 6 4.43 4.47 -5.05
CA THR A 6 4.12 5.88 -4.84
C THR A 6 5.33 6.74 -4.55
N GLY A 7 6.47 6.13 -4.24
CA GLY A 7 7.66 6.85 -3.80
C GLY A 7 7.59 7.31 -2.35
N ILE A 8 6.57 6.87 -1.63
CA ILE A 8 6.36 7.25 -0.24
C ILE A 8 6.85 6.13 0.67
N THR A 9 7.48 6.52 1.76
CA THR A 9 7.85 5.58 2.83
C THR A 9 7.04 5.93 4.05
N GLU A 10 6.35 4.95 4.60
CA GLU A 10 5.58 5.09 5.83
C GLU A 10 6.21 4.27 6.93
N ARG A 11 6.15 4.79 8.16
CA ARG A 11 6.60 4.01 9.31
C ARG A 11 5.39 3.32 9.92
N ILE A 12 5.39 2.00 9.87
CA ILE A 12 4.33 1.17 10.39
C ILE A 12 4.93 0.25 11.44
N ASP A 13 4.41 0.30 12.67
CA ASP A 13 4.92 -0.46 13.81
C ASP A 13 6.42 -0.23 14.03
N GLY A 14 6.88 1.00 13.80
CA GLY A 14 8.29 1.35 13.96
C GLY A 14 9.19 0.90 12.83
N ARG A 15 8.65 0.37 11.74
CA ARG A 15 9.42 -0.12 10.59
C ARG A 15 9.19 0.74 9.36
N PRO A 16 10.24 1.08 8.63
CA PRO A 16 10.06 1.78 7.36
C PRO A 16 9.51 0.83 6.33
N CYS A 17 8.41 1.21 5.69
CA CYS A 17 7.75 0.41 4.69
C CYS A 17 7.61 1.20 3.40
N MET A 18 7.77 0.52 2.26
CA MET A 18 7.56 1.12 0.96
C MET A 18 6.07 0.98 0.60
N VAL A 19 5.46 2.08 0.19
CA VAL A 19 4.03 2.12 -0.10
C VAL A 19 3.78 1.96 -1.58
N PHE A 20 2.88 1.05 -1.91
CA PHE A 20 2.43 0.81 -3.29
C PHE A 20 0.95 1.06 -3.38
N ALA A 21 0.51 1.59 -4.52
CA ALA A 21 -0.90 1.76 -4.81
C ALA A 21 -1.31 0.78 -5.90
N LEU A 22 -2.42 0.10 -5.70
CA LEU A 22 -3.03 -0.77 -6.71
C LEU A 22 -4.30 -0.12 -7.20
N GLY A 23 -4.46 0.01 -8.50
CA GLY A 23 -5.61 0.65 -9.06
C GLY A 23 -5.75 0.40 -10.54
N THR A 24 -6.61 1.17 -11.18
CA THR A 24 -6.90 1.07 -12.61
C THR A 24 -6.66 2.41 -13.29
N ASP A 25 -6.17 2.34 -14.52
CA ASP A 25 -6.04 3.52 -15.36
C ASP A 25 -7.38 3.77 -16.06
N HIS A 26 -7.90 4.99 -15.92
CA HIS A 26 -9.11 5.41 -16.59
C HIS A 26 -8.81 6.67 -17.41
N ASP A 27 -8.82 6.54 -18.72
CA ASP A 27 -8.55 7.63 -19.65
C ASP A 27 -7.21 8.32 -19.31
N ASP A 28 -7.29 9.45 -18.63
CA ASP A 28 -6.11 10.22 -18.25
C ASP A 28 -5.89 10.28 -16.74
N ALA A 29 -6.54 9.38 -16.00
CA ALA A 29 -6.43 9.36 -14.54
C ALA A 29 -6.21 7.96 -14.00
N PHE A 30 -5.37 7.85 -12.99
CA PHE A 30 -5.17 6.62 -12.26
C PHE A 30 -6.09 6.61 -11.04
N VAL A 31 -6.98 5.62 -10.97
CA VAL A 31 -7.89 5.47 -9.84
C VAL A 31 -7.30 4.46 -8.87
N GLN A 32 -6.89 4.94 -7.70
CA GLN A 32 -6.31 4.11 -6.67
C GLN A 32 -7.41 3.36 -5.92
N GLU A 33 -7.32 2.04 -5.88
CA GLU A 33 -8.31 1.21 -5.21
C GLU A 33 -7.81 0.66 -3.89
N ARG A 34 -6.52 0.35 -3.79
CA ARG A 34 -5.93 -0.21 -2.58
C ARG A 34 -4.51 0.30 -2.41
N GLN A 35 -4.06 0.34 -1.17
CA GLN A 35 -2.69 0.66 -0.84
C GLN A 35 -2.07 -0.50 -0.07
N TYR A 36 -0.82 -0.79 -0.38
CA TYR A 36 -0.03 -1.81 0.29
C TYR A 36 1.27 -1.20 0.77
N ALA A 37 1.76 -1.69 1.88
CA ALA A 37 3.07 -1.31 2.38
C ALA A 37 3.90 -2.56 2.61
N VAL A 38 5.16 -2.51 2.21
CA VAL A 38 6.05 -3.66 2.28
C VAL A 38 7.27 -3.29 3.09
N SER A 39 7.58 -4.08 4.11
CA SER A 39 8.85 -4.07 4.79
C SER A 39 9.55 -5.42 4.54
N ASP A 40 10.62 -5.71 5.27
CA ASP A 40 11.48 -6.87 4.96
C ASP A 40 10.71 -8.17 4.72
N ASN A 41 9.90 -8.59 5.70
CA ASN A 41 9.18 -9.86 5.60
C ASN A 41 7.69 -9.69 5.83
N THR A 42 7.19 -8.46 5.81
CA THR A 42 5.81 -8.19 6.17
C THR A 42 5.15 -7.34 5.11
N VAL A 43 3.94 -7.71 4.74
CA VAL A 43 3.11 -6.95 3.81
C VAL A 43 1.90 -6.46 4.59
N TYR A 44 1.63 -5.17 4.48
CA TYR A 44 0.47 -4.55 5.10
C TYR A 44 -0.51 -4.11 4.03
N ILE A 45 -1.80 -4.11 4.38
CA ILE A 45 -2.84 -3.53 3.54
C ILE A 45 -3.49 -2.38 4.32
N TYR A 46 -3.75 -1.27 3.63
CA TYR A 46 -4.40 -0.13 4.26
C TYR A 46 -5.90 -0.35 4.33
N ASP A 47 -6.46 -0.20 5.52
CA ASP A 47 -7.89 -0.29 5.76
C ASP A 47 -8.46 1.12 5.80
N VAL A 48 -9.17 1.50 4.75
CA VAL A 48 -9.74 2.84 4.61
C VAL A 48 -10.79 3.12 5.67
N GLU A 49 -11.58 2.12 6.01
CA GLU A 49 -12.68 2.28 6.96
C GLU A 49 -12.19 2.62 8.37
N ASN A 50 -11.10 1.98 8.78
CA ASN A 50 -10.54 2.18 10.11
C ASN A 50 -9.32 3.10 10.12
N ASP A 51 -8.89 3.56 8.93
CA ASP A 51 -7.70 4.40 8.78
C ASP A 51 -6.50 3.75 9.48
N ALA A 52 -6.25 2.50 9.15
CA ALA A 52 -5.21 1.70 9.80
C ALA A 52 -4.56 0.74 8.82
N TRP A 53 -3.33 0.34 9.15
CA TRP A 53 -2.60 -0.67 8.39
C TRP A 53 -2.78 -2.02 9.07
N ASN A 54 -3.18 -3.02 8.30
CA ASN A 54 -3.34 -4.38 8.79
C ASN A 54 -2.33 -5.29 8.13
N ILE A 55 -1.85 -6.29 8.87
CA ILE A 55 -0.92 -7.26 8.31
C ILE A 55 -1.67 -8.16 7.33
N LEU A 56 -1.20 -8.17 6.08
CA LEU A 56 -1.76 -9.05 5.06
C LEU A 56 -1.04 -10.38 5.04
N GLY A 57 0.28 -10.36 5.25
CA GLY A 57 1.06 -11.57 5.25
C GLY A 57 2.45 -11.34 5.83
N MET A 58 3.05 -12.41 6.33
CA MET A 58 4.41 -12.42 6.86
C MET A 58 5.17 -13.56 6.24
N GLY A 59 6.38 -13.24 5.80
CA GLY A 59 7.27 -14.23 5.20
C GLY A 59 8.20 -14.88 6.19
#